data_a70f3eac15588cc4fd6cb76f7f1e85c1
#
_entry.id   a70f3eac15588cc4fd6cb76f7f1e85c1
#
_cell.length_a   1.000
_cell.length_b   1.000
_cell.length_c   1.000
_cell.angle_alpha   90.00
_cell.angle_beta   90.00
_cell.angle_gamma   90.00
#
_symmetry.space_group_name_H-M   'P 1'
#
loop_
_entity.id
_entity.type
_entity.pdbx_description
1 polymer ?
#
loop_
_entity_poly.entity_id
_entity_poly.type
_entity_poly.pdbx_seq_one_letter_code
_entity_poly.pdbx_strand_id
1 'polypeptide(L)'
;MKIRLLGPDDGAILDSVADGVFDHAVVPALAAEFLTDRRHHLIVAIHEGQVVGMITAVDYVHPDKAPQLWINEVGVAPLYHRQGIGRALLRAMIAHGRELGCTEAWLGTEDDNTAARGLYEDAGSVAEPFVLYSFDLGKLS
;
A
#
# COMPACT_ATOMS: atom_id res chain seq x y z
N MET A 1 11.32 15.21 -3.13
CA MET A 1 10.41 14.06 -2.92
C MET A 1 11.22 12.77 -2.91
N LYS A 2 11.11 12.01 -1.86
CA LYS A 2 11.88 10.77 -1.69
C LYS A 2 10.91 9.59 -1.54
N ILE A 3 11.11 8.54 -2.31
CA ILE A 3 10.36 7.28 -2.22
C ILE A 3 11.23 6.27 -1.47
N ARG A 4 10.72 5.69 -0.39
CA ARG A 4 11.52 4.83 0.49
C ARG A 4 10.72 3.63 1.00
N LEU A 5 11.32 2.44 0.87
CA LEU A 5 10.84 1.22 1.52
C LEU A 5 11.26 1.26 2.99
N LEU A 6 10.31 1.13 3.90
CA LEU A 6 10.59 1.14 5.35
C LEU A 6 10.89 -0.27 5.85
N GLY A 7 11.80 -0.34 6.80
CA GLY A 7 12.17 -1.56 7.49
C GLY A 7 11.96 -1.44 9.01
N PRO A 8 12.38 -2.47 9.77
CA PRO A 8 12.14 -2.52 11.22
C PRO A 8 12.67 -1.34 12.02
N ASP A 9 13.74 -0.69 11.54
CA ASP A 9 14.38 0.41 12.24
C ASP A 9 13.85 1.80 11.83
N ASP A 10 12.82 1.85 10.99
CA ASP A 10 12.35 3.09 10.39
C ASP A 10 11.07 3.65 11.02
N GLY A 11 10.69 3.16 12.20
CA GLY A 11 9.46 3.59 12.87
C GLY A 11 9.36 5.10 13.08
N ALA A 12 10.48 5.77 13.35
CA ALA A 12 10.50 7.21 13.57
C ALA A 12 10.07 8.03 12.35
N ILE A 13 10.19 7.48 11.15
CA ILE A 13 9.72 8.15 9.91
C ILE A 13 8.21 8.39 9.97
N LEU A 14 7.48 7.51 10.64
CA LEU A 14 6.02 7.60 10.78
C LEU A 14 5.58 8.56 11.89
N ASP A 15 6.51 9.25 12.57
CA ASP A 15 6.17 10.26 13.57
C ASP A 15 5.64 11.56 12.93
N SER A 16 5.93 11.77 11.65
CA SER A 16 5.45 12.94 10.91
C SER A 16 4.77 12.49 9.63
N VAL A 17 3.45 12.46 9.67
CA VAL A 17 2.60 12.02 8.56
C VAL A 17 1.56 13.10 8.26
N ALA A 18 1.43 13.49 7.01
CA ALA A 18 0.43 14.48 6.58
C ALA A 18 -0.98 13.91 6.72
N ASP A 19 -1.94 14.78 6.99
CA ASP A 19 -3.34 14.40 7.05
C ASP A 19 -3.81 13.78 5.73
N GLY A 20 -4.61 12.73 5.83
CA GLY A 20 -5.20 12.07 4.67
C GLY A 20 -4.33 11.01 4.01
N VAL A 21 -3.13 10.73 4.55
CA VAL A 21 -2.29 9.62 4.04
C VAL A 21 -2.83 8.28 4.52
N PHE A 22 -3.11 8.14 5.82
CA PHE A 22 -3.74 6.95 6.40
C PHE A 22 -5.17 7.27 6.82
N ASP A 23 -6.01 6.25 6.95
CA ASP A 23 -7.39 6.40 7.42
C ASP A 23 -7.48 6.91 8.86
N HIS A 24 -6.49 6.55 9.67
CA HIS A 24 -6.42 6.91 11.10
C HIS A 24 -5.01 7.37 11.46
N ALA A 25 -4.86 7.99 12.62
CA ALA A 25 -3.54 8.31 13.14
C ALA A 25 -2.71 7.03 13.32
N VAL A 26 -1.42 7.11 12.99
CA VAL A 26 -0.51 5.97 13.18
C VAL A 26 -0.39 5.65 14.66
N VAL A 27 -0.57 4.37 15.01
CA VAL A 27 -0.40 3.86 16.36
C VAL A 27 0.99 3.23 16.46
N PRO A 28 1.90 3.77 17.29
CA PRO A 28 3.30 3.29 17.32
C PRO A 28 3.48 1.78 17.51
N ALA A 29 2.68 1.17 18.37
CA ALA A 29 2.75 -0.28 18.61
C ALA A 29 2.35 -1.08 17.37
N LEU A 30 1.32 -0.64 16.66
CA LEU A 30 0.88 -1.29 15.42
C LEU A 30 1.87 -1.07 14.29
N ALA A 31 2.46 0.11 14.20
CA ALA A 31 3.52 0.39 13.22
C ALA A 31 4.75 -0.49 13.45
N ALA A 32 5.16 -0.67 14.71
CA ALA A 32 6.29 -1.54 15.05
C ALA A 32 6.00 -2.99 14.66
N GLU A 33 4.82 -3.50 14.95
CA GLU A 33 4.39 -4.85 14.55
C GLU A 33 4.42 -4.99 13.02
N PHE A 34 3.87 -4.02 12.30
CA PHE A 34 3.86 -4.01 10.84
C PHE A 34 5.28 -4.04 10.26
N LEU A 35 6.13 -3.16 10.73
CA LEU A 35 7.50 -3.00 10.18
C LEU A 35 8.42 -4.18 10.50
N THR A 36 8.13 -4.94 11.55
CA THR A 36 8.91 -6.13 11.90
C THR A 36 8.40 -7.41 11.26
N ASP A 37 7.19 -7.38 10.69
CA ASP A 37 6.64 -8.51 9.97
C ASP A 37 7.21 -8.57 8.55
N ARG A 38 7.92 -9.66 8.24
CA ARG A 38 8.64 -9.82 6.98
C ARG A 38 7.74 -9.86 5.76
N ARG A 39 6.46 -10.16 5.92
CA ARG A 39 5.51 -10.26 4.81
C ARG A 39 4.73 -8.99 4.57
N HIS A 40 4.82 -8.02 5.46
CA HIS A 40 4.15 -6.74 5.31
C HIS A 40 5.14 -5.69 4.82
N HIS A 41 4.73 -4.92 3.83
CA HIS A 41 5.59 -3.98 3.13
C HIS A 41 4.96 -2.59 3.13
N LEU A 42 5.77 -1.58 3.43
CA LEU A 42 5.36 -0.19 3.41
C LEU A 42 6.39 0.64 2.66
N ILE A 43 5.93 1.30 1.61
CA ILE A 43 6.72 2.29 0.89
C ILE A 43 6.06 3.65 1.10
N VAL A 44 6.86 4.66 1.40
CA VAL A 44 6.37 6.02 1.66
C VAL A 44 7.00 7.03 0.70
N ALA A 45 6.27 8.10 0.46
CA ALA A 45 6.78 9.31 -0.18
C ALA A 45 7.02 10.36 0.90
N ILE A 46 8.21 10.92 0.94
CA ILE A 46 8.63 11.87 1.95
C ILE A 46 8.94 13.21 1.29
N HIS A 47 8.39 14.29 1.81
CA HIS A 47 8.67 15.65 1.39
C HIS A 47 8.93 16.50 2.63
N GLU A 48 10.11 17.14 2.66
CA GLU A 48 10.53 17.98 3.79
C GLU A 48 10.38 17.29 5.15
N GLY A 49 10.78 16.03 5.22
CA GLY A 49 10.75 15.25 6.46
C GLY A 49 9.38 14.71 6.86
N GLN A 50 8.34 14.94 6.06
CA GLN A 50 6.99 14.47 6.33
C GLN A 50 6.55 13.42 5.33
N VAL A 51 5.90 12.37 5.78
CA VAL A 51 5.27 11.37 4.92
C VAL A 51 4.03 11.99 4.29
N VAL A 52 4.02 12.08 2.97
CA VAL A 52 2.93 12.67 2.18
C VAL A 52 2.20 11.64 1.32
N GLY A 53 2.68 10.42 1.28
CA GLY A 53 2.03 9.32 0.58
C GLY A 53 2.54 7.99 1.09
N MET A 54 1.75 6.94 0.89
CA MET A 54 2.11 5.58 1.29
C MET A 54 1.47 4.54 0.38
N ILE A 55 2.07 3.37 0.35
CA ILE A 55 1.49 2.16 -0.23
C ILE A 55 1.86 1.00 0.67
N THR A 56 0.88 0.15 0.99
CA THR A 56 1.09 -1.06 1.77
C THR A 56 0.78 -2.29 0.94
N ALA A 57 1.47 -3.37 1.22
CA ALA A 57 1.24 -4.66 0.58
C ALA A 57 1.62 -5.80 1.50
N VAL A 58 1.10 -6.98 1.20
CA VAL A 58 1.49 -8.22 1.85
C VAL A 58 1.82 -9.25 0.77
N ASP A 59 2.89 -10.02 0.95
CA ASP A 59 3.18 -11.13 0.05
C ASP A 59 2.56 -12.40 0.61
N TYR A 60 1.68 -12.97 -0.19
CA TYR A 60 0.96 -14.20 0.14
C TYR A 60 1.77 -15.42 -0.22
N VAL A 61 1.94 -16.30 0.75
CA VAL A 61 2.53 -17.62 0.54
C VAL A 61 1.42 -18.63 0.23
N HIS A 62 1.67 -19.50 -0.71
CA HIS A 62 0.74 -20.57 -1.08
C HIS A 62 1.42 -21.92 -0.94
N PRO A 63 0.71 -23.00 -0.60
CA PRO A 63 1.31 -24.33 -0.56
C PRO A 63 1.57 -24.93 -1.95
N ASP A 64 0.98 -24.36 -3.00
CA ASP A 64 0.91 -24.95 -4.34
C ASP A 64 1.43 -24.06 -5.47
N LYS A 65 1.82 -22.81 -5.18
CA LYS A 65 2.28 -21.88 -6.20
C LYS A 65 3.17 -20.80 -5.61
N ALA A 66 3.83 -20.06 -6.50
CA ALA A 66 4.71 -18.96 -6.14
C ALA A 66 3.94 -17.86 -5.36
N PRO A 67 4.64 -17.05 -4.55
CA PRO A 67 4.00 -15.99 -3.80
C PRO A 67 3.34 -14.94 -4.73
N GLN A 68 2.29 -14.33 -4.22
CA GLN A 68 1.57 -13.25 -4.89
C GLN A 68 1.56 -12.03 -3.98
N LEU A 69 1.51 -10.83 -4.58
CA LEU A 69 1.50 -9.59 -3.83
C LEU A 69 0.08 -9.03 -3.79
N TRP A 70 -0.44 -8.86 -2.58
CA TRP A 70 -1.68 -8.13 -2.36
C TRP A 70 -1.34 -6.70 -1.96
N ILE A 71 -1.68 -5.73 -2.84
CA ILE A 71 -1.54 -4.31 -2.51
C ILE A 71 -2.80 -3.90 -1.78
N ASN A 72 -2.67 -3.48 -0.53
CA ASN A 72 -3.81 -3.26 0.33
C ASN A 72 -4.29 -1.81 0.33
N GLU A 73 -3.38 -0.85 0.50
CA GLU A 73 -3.74 0.57 0.57
C GLU A 73 -2.78 1.41 -0.24
N VAL A 74 -3.32 2.45 -0.88
CA VAL A 74 -2.55 3.52 -1.52
C VAL A 74 -3.17 4.83 -1.05
N GLY A 75 -2.40 5.67 -0.38
CA GLY A 75 -2.87 6.95 0.12
C GLY A 75 -1.89 8.07 -0.18
N VAL A 76 -2.41 9.20 -0.65
CA VAL A 76 -1.64 10.42 -0.89
C VAL A 76 -2.38 11.58 -0.24
N ALA A 77 -1.66 12.41 0.52
CA ALA A 77 -2.26 13.56 1.17
C ALA A 77 -2.93 14.47 0.12
N PRO A 78 -4.15 14.99 0.39
CA PRO A 78 -4.88 15.79 -0.59
C PRO A 78 -4.12 16.97 -1.18
N LEU A 79 -3.28 17.63 -0.38
CA LEU A 79 -2.44 18.75 -0.84
C LEU A 79 -1.40 18.33 -1.87
N TYR A 80 -1.14 17.04 -1.99
CA TYR A 80 -0.13 16.49 -2.88
C TYR A 80 -0.72 15.66 -4.03
N HIS A 81 -2.05 15.72 -4.22
CA HIS A 81 -2.70 15.02 -5.31
C HIS A 81 -2.25 15.57 -6.68
N ARG A 82 -2.33 14.73 -7.70
CA ARG A 82 -2.02 15.06 -9.10
C ARG A 82 -0.57 15.45 -9.35
N GLN A 83 0.35 14.97 -8.50
CA GLN A 83 1.79 15.21 -8.65
C GLN A 83 2.57 13.95 -9.02
N GLY A 84 1.86 12.86 -9.34
CA GLY A 84 2.49 11.60 -9.73
C GLY A 84 3.00 10.75 -8.56
N ILE A 85 2.66 11.10 -7.31
CA ILE A 85 3.13 10.38 -6.12
C ILE A 85 2.54 8.98 -6.07
N GLY A 86 1.24 8.83 -6.29
CA GLY A 86 0.58 7.52 -6.32
C GLY A 86 1.21 6.60 -7.37
N ARG A 87 1.52 7.13 -8.53
CA ARG A 87 2.19 6.38 -9.60
C ARG A 87 3.58 5.93 -9.18
N ALA A 88 4.36 6.81 -8.57
CA ALA A 88 5.71 6.49 -8.10
C ALA A 88 5.68 5.40 -7.01
N LEU A 89 4.75 5.50 -6.07
CA LEU A 89 4.54 4.50 -5.03
C LEU A 89 4.16 3.15 -5.62
N LEU A 90 3.22 3.13 -6.55
CA LEU A 90 2.77 1.89 -7.19
C LEU A 90 3.89 1.21 -7.96
N ARG A 91 4.66 1.97 -8.74
CA ARG A 91 5.82 1.44 -9.48
C ARG A 91 6.86 0.85 -8.54
N ALA A 92 7.14 1.53 -7.44
CA ALA A 92 8.10 1.05 -6.45
C ALA A 92 7.64 -0.26 -5.79
N MET A 93 6.35 -0.36 -5.47
CA MET A 93 5.81 -1.58 -4.87
C MET A 93 5.78 -2.75 -5.86
N ILE A 94 5.45 -2.51 -7.11
CA ILE A 94 5.49 -3.55 -8.15
C ILE A 94 6.92 -4.07 -8.33
N ALA A 95 7.91 -3.17 -8.37
CA ALA A 95 9.31 -3.57 -8.47
C ALA A 95 9.75 -4.38 -7.24
N HIS A 96 9.32 -3.97 -6.05
CA HIS A 96 9.59 -4.70 -4.82
C HIS A 96 8.96 -6.09 -4.83
N GLY A 97 7.73 -6.22 -5.31
CA GLY A 97 7.06 -7.52 -5.46
C GLY A 97 7.83 -8.48 -6.36
N ARG A 98 8.39 -7.97 -7.46
CA ARG A 98 9.24 -8.79 -8.34
C ARG A 98 10.49 -9.27 -7.62
N GLU A 99 11.13 -8.42 -6.83
CA GLU A 99 12.31 -8.80 -6.03
C GLU A 99 11.98 -9.86 -4.99
N LEU A 100 10.76 -9.85 -4.45
CA LEU A 100 10.27 -10.86 -3.51
C LEU A 100 9.97 -12.21 -4.19
N GLY A 101 9.99 -12.27 -5.52
CA GLY A 101 9.64 -13.47 -6.28
C GLY A 101 8.15 -13.62 -6.55
N CYS A 102 7.36 -12.58 -6.34
CA CYS A 102 5.93 -12.61 -6.66
C CYS A 102 5.72 -12.66 -8.17
N THR A 103 4.81 -13.52 -8.62
CA THR A 103 4.47 -13.67 -10.04
C THR A 103 3.27 -12.83 -10.46
N GLU A 104 2.50 -12.33 -9.48
CA GLU A 104 1.30 -11.55 -9.70
C GLU A 104 1.11 -10.57 -8.57
N ALA A 105 0.59 -9.40 -8.88
CA ALA A 105 0.16 -8.42 -7.88
C ALA A 105 -1.27 -8.03 -8.18
N TRP A 106 -2.08 -7.83 -7.14
CA TRP A 106 -3.46 -7.45 -7.30
C TRP A 106 -3.91 -6.52 -6.16
N LEU A 107 -4.96 -5.77 -6.45
CA LEU A 107 -5.56 -4.84 -5.52
C LEU A 107 -7.02 -4.62 -5.92
N GLY A 108 -7.81 -4.05 -5.02
CA GLY A 108 -9.19 -3.72 -5.29
C GLY A 108 -9.49 -2.26 -5.01
N THR A 109 -10.46 -1.71 -5.72
CA THR A 109 -10.99 -0.37 -5.45
C THR A 109 -12.48 -0.36 -5.80
N GLU A 110 -13.19 0.69 -5.37
CA GLU A 110 -14.58 0.88 -5.72
C GLU A 110 -14.73 1.09 -7.23
N ASP A 111 -15.79 0.52 -7.80
CA ASP A 111 -16.04 0.60 -9.25
C ASP A 111 -16.14 2.05 -9.77
N ASP A 112 -16.66 2.95 -8.95
CA ASP A 112 -16.82 4.36 -9.29
C ASP A 112 -15.62 5.25 -8.93
N ASN A 113 -14.55 4.68 -8.39
CA ASN A 113 -13.33 5.42 -8.09
C ASN A 113 -12.49 5.57 -9.37
N THR A 114 -12.87 6.55 -10.19
CA THR A 114 -12.24 6.76 -11.50
C THR A 114 -10.77 7.16 -11.40
N ALA A 115 -10.39 7.93 -10.38
CA ALA A 115 -9.01 8.33 -10.18
C ALA A 115 -8.10 7.13 -9.87
N ALA A 116 -8.51 6.26 -8.96
CA ALA A 116 -7.77 5.04 -8.63
C ALA A 116 -7.72 4.08 -9.82
N ARG A 117 -8.84 3.87 -10.49
CA ARG A 117 -8.90 3.02 -11.69
C ARG A 117 -7.97 3.52 -12.79
N GLY A 118 -7.97 4.82 -13.05
CA GLY A 118 -7.05 5.42 -14.01
C GLY A 118 -5.59 5.20 -13.66
N LEU A 119 -5.24 5.36 -12.39
CA LEU A 119 -3.89 5.13 -11.89
C LEU A 119 -3.45 3.68 -12.15
N TYR A 120 -4.29 2.71 -11.82
CA TYR A 120 -3.95 1.29 -11.95
C TYR A 120 -3.91 0.84 -13.40
N GLU A 121 -4.86 1.27 -14.22
CA GLU A 121 -4.91 0.95 -15.64
C GLU A 121 -3.73 1.56 -16.40
N ASP A 122 -3.35 2.80 -16.09
CA ASP A 122 -2.16 3.45 -16.66
C ASP A 122 -0.86 2.70 -16.31
N ALA A 123 -0.83 2.03 -15.17
CA ALA A 123 0.31 1.21 -14.76
C ALA A 123 0.34 -0.16 -15.46
N GLY A 124 -0.65 -0.49 -16.27
CA GLY A 124 -0.69 -1.71 -17.06
C GLY A 124 -1.54 -2.83 -16.47
N SER A 125 -2.35 -2.54 -15.46
CA SER A 125 -3.26 -3.53 -14.89
C SER A 125 -4.49 -3.74 -15.77
N VAL A 126 -5.13 -4.89 -15.59
CA VAL A 126 -6.40 -5.23 -16.24
C VAL A 126 -7.46 -5.37 -15.15
N ALA A 127 -8.55 -4.62 -15.29
CA ALA A 127 -9.68 -4.70 -14.37
C ALA A 127 -10.49 -5.98 -14.61
N GLU A 128 -10.84 -6.66 -13.52
CA GLU A 128 -11.69 -7.86 -13.57
C GLU A 128 -12.90 -7.70 -12.67
N PRO A 129 -14.09 -8.19 -13.06
CA PRO A 129 -15.26 -8.17 -12.19
C PRO A 129 -15.00 -8.98 -10.92
N PHE A 130 -15.46 -8.43 -9.79
CA PHE A 130 -15.14 -8.99 -8.50
C PHE A 130 -16.24 -8.62 -7.50
N VAL A 131 -16.64 -9.54 -6.64
CA VAL A 131 -17.61 -9.28 -5.58
C VAL A 131 -16.91 -9.45 -4.24
N LEU A 132 -16.87 -8.37 -3.45
CA LEU A 132 -16.30 -8.38 -2.11
C LEU A 132 -17.38 -8.76 -1.10
N TYR A 133 -17.10 -9.78 -0.28
CA TYR A 133 -17.92 -10.13 0.88
C TYR A 133 -17.14 -9.78 2.13
N SER A 134 -17.77 -9.09 3.06
CA SER A 134 -17.15 -8.76 4.34
C SER A 134 -17.97 -9.34 5.50
N PHE A 135 -17.28 -9.73 6.55
CA PHE A 135 -17.90 -10.26 7.77
C PHE A 135 -17.44 -9.40 8.96
N ASP A 136 -18.38 -8.93 9.76
CA ASP A 136 -18.05 -8.27 11.01
C ASP A 136 -17.81 -9.35 12.08
N LEU A 137 -16.56 -9.64 12.35
CA LEU A 137 -16.19 -10.72 13.26
C LEU A 137 -16.58 -10.45 14.72
N GLY A 138 -16.80 -9.18 15.07
CA GLY A 138 -17.30 -8.82 16.39
C GLY A 138 -18.79 -9.10 16.58
N LYS A 139 -19.55 -9.33 15.49
CA LYS A 139 -21.01 -9.55 15.51
C LYS A 139 -21.41 -10.98 15.15
N LEU A 140 -20.51 -11.76 14.59
CA LEU A 140 -20.78 -13.16 14.26
C LEU A 140 -20.73 -14.02 15.53
N SER A 141 -21.73 -14.89 15.69
CA SER A 141 -21.79 -15.84 16.80
C SER A 141 -21.15 -17.18 16.42
#